data_3b1bd645b807f553914175fb8cf4beba
#
_entry.id   3b1bd645b807f553914175fb8cf4beba
#
_cell.length_a   1.000
_cell.length_b   1.000
_cell.length_c   1.000
_cell.angle_alpha   90.00
_cell.angle_beta   90.00
_cell.angle_gamma   90.00
#
_symmetry.space_group_name_H-M   'P 1'
#
loop_
_entity.id
_entity.type
_entity.pdbx_description
1 polymer ?
#
loop_
_entity_poly.entity_id
_entity_poly.type
_entity_poly.pdbx_seq_one_letter_code
_entity_poly.pdbx_strand_id
1 'polypeptide(L)'
;MPESIIRTLDLAAAAAPARTDHDGHNATVSQPPSIPDLARTTPPSSPLSFEFARIDDHGRVSGRAVLRELRWTAGTELDFVLNDSTVIVRERSGTAVQITSRGLIQVPLAIRRWLSWGPGHRLLLVSSTRAEVLVLADASILDKFAHANFGALSEVTSR
;
A
#
# COMPACT_ATOMS: atom_id res chain seq x y z
N MET A 1 14.30 -32.90 0.63
CA MET A 1 15.26 -31.84 0.92
C MET A 1 15.38 -30.93 -0.30
N PRO A 2 14.71 -29.78 -0.40
CA PRO A 2 15.05 -28.79 -1.41
C PRO A 2 16.01 -27.77 -0.76
N GLU A 3 17.19 -27.72 -1.33
CA GLU A 3 18.25 -26.80 -0.95
C GLU A 3 17.86 -25.35 -1.27
N SER A 4 17.99 -24.54 -0.25
CA SER A 4 17.85 -23.09 -0.28
C SER A 4 18.98 -22.48 -1.12
N ILE A 5 18.67 -21.95 -2.29
CA ILE A 5 19.61 -21.17 -3.09
C ILE A 5 19.47 -19.70 -2.69
N ILE A 6 20.05 -19.32 -1.58
CA ILE A 6 20.36 -17.91 -1.30
C ILE A 6 21.76 -17.69 -1.85
N ARG A 7 21.87 -17.11 -3.03
CA ARG A 7 23.14 -16.56 -3.51
C ARG A 7 23.41 -15.28 -2.75
N THR A 8 24.30 -15.37 -1.80
CA THR A 8 24.95 -14.21 -1.17
C THR A 8 25.68 -13.45 -2.25
N LEU A 9 25.29 -12.22 -2.53
CA LEU A 9 26.07 -11.29 -3.35
C LEU A 9 27.32 -10.92 -2.55
N ASP A 10 28.43 -11.51 -2.95
CA ASP A 10 29.75 -11.21 -2.38
C ASP A 10 30.23 -9.86 -2.92
N LEU A 11 30.06 -8.81 -2.12
CA LEU A 11 30.46 -7.44 -2.43
C LEU A 11 31.95 -7.19 -2.23
N ALA A 12 32.74 -8.23 -1.87
CA ALA A 12 34.14 -8.09 -1.52
C ALA A 12 35.15 -8.22 -2.69
N ALA A 13 34.66 -8.50 -3.92
CA ALA A 13 35.54 -8.77 -5.06
C ALA A 13 35.85 -7.56 -5.95
N ALA A 14 35.52 -6.33 -5.55
CA ALA A 14 35.72 -5.13 -6.37
C ALA A 14 36.80 -4.16 -5.83
N ALA A 15 37.79 -4.64 -5.10
CA ALA A 15 38.92 -3.81 -4.71
C ALA A 15 40.25 -4.49 -5.09
N ALA A 16 40.61 -4.41 -6.36
CA ALA A 16 41.98 -4.60 -6.82
C ALA A 16 42.58 -3.25 -7.25
N PRO A 17 43.79 -2.89 -6.78
CA PRO A 17 44.38 -1.60 -7.09
C PRO A 17 44.88 -1.57 -8.53
N ALA A 18 44.43 -0.52 -9.25
CA ALA A 18 44.92 -0.21 -10.58
C ALA A 18 46.39 0.22 -10.54
N ARG A 19 47.24 -0.48 -11.28
CA ARG A 19 48.59 -0.03 -11.60
C ARG A 19 48.54 1.11 -12.61
N THR A 20 49.18 2.20 -12.24
CA THR A 20 49.49 3.34 -13.09
C THR A 20 50.49 2.92 -14.17
N ASP A 21 50.13 3.01 -15.43
CA ASP A 21 51.04 3.22 -16.50
C ASP A 21 50.56 4.43 -17.35
N HIS A 22 51.40 5.42 -17.36
CA HIS A 22 51.29 6.58 -18.24
C HIS A 22 51.62 6.15 -19.69
N ASP A 23 50.69 6.32 -20.60
CA ASP A 23 51.00 6.90 -21.89
C ASP A 23 49.74 7.35 -22.65
N GLY A 24 49.83 8.50 -23.09
CA GLY A 24 49.19 9.37 -23.99
C GLY A 24 47.94 8.97 -24.80
N HIS A 25 47.08 10.01 -24.90
CA HIS A 25 46.15 10.30 -25.98
C HIS A 25 44.88 9.45 -26.14
N ASN A 26 43.90 10.05 -25.79
CA ASN A 26 42.54 10.18 -26.33
C ASN A 26 41.49 10.11 -25.24
N ALA A 27 41.02 11.27 -24.86
CA ALA A 27 39.84 11.38 -24.03
C ALA A 27 38.63 10.87 -24.79
N THR A 28 38.43 9.56 -24.78
CA THR A 28 37.13 8.98 -25.08
C THR A 28 36.29 9.28 -23.86
N VAL A 29 35.41 10.27 -24.00
CA VAL A 29 34.34 10.51 -23.04
C VAL A 29 33.63 9.18 -22.86
N SER A 30 33.94 8.49 -21.76
CA SER A 30 33.18 7.28 -21.38
C SER A 30 31.74 7.70 -21.14
N GLN A 31 30.92 7.45 -22.14
CA GLN A 31 29.49 7.57 -22.04
C GLN A 31 29.07 6.75 -20.83
N PRO A 32 28.38 7.34 -19.84
CA PRO A 32 27.92 6.55 -18.69
C PRO A 32 27.12 5.36 -19.22
N PRO A 33 27.27 4.17 -18.64
CA PRO A 33 26.55 3.00 -19.10
C PRO A 33 25.06 3.36 -19.16
N SER A 34 24.50 3.26 -20.35
CA SER A 34 23.05 3.42 -20.53
C SER A 34 22.39 2.44 -19.59
N ILE A 35 21.75 2.95 -18.55
CA ILE A 35 20.85 2.13 -17.73
C ILE A 35 19.90 1.51 -18.75
N PRO A 36 19.84 0.17 -18.86
CA PRO A 36 18.85 -0.45 -19.73
C PRO A 36 17.54 0.23 -19.41
N ASP A 37 16.88 0.77 -20.41
CA ASP A 37 15.52 1.27 -20.25
C ASP A 37 14.76 0.06 -19.72
N LEU A 38 14.66 0.00 -18.37
CA LEU A 38 13.75 -0.93 -17.74
C LEU A 38 12.43 -0.48 -18.29
N ALA A 39 12.08 -1.13 -19.43
CA ALA A 39 10.84 -0.90 -20.10
C ALA A 39 9.84 -0.72 -18.97
N ARG A 40 9.28 0.47 -18.85
CA ARG A 40 8.25 0.77 -17.86
C ARG A 40 7.15 -0.20 -18.18
N THR A 41 7.32 -1.41 -17.64
CA THR A 41 6.26 -2.38 -17.60
C THR A 41 5.22 -1.66 -16.78
N THR A 42 4.30 -1.01 -17.47
CA THR A 42 3.11 -0.45 -16.82
C THR A 42 2.59 -1.62 -16.00
N PRO A 43 2.65 -1.57 -14.66
CA PRO A 43 2.19 -2.70 -13.88
C PRO A 43 0.79 -3.00 -14.38
N PRO A 44 0.43 -4.27 -14.60
CA PRO A 44 -0.91 -4.60 -15.02
C PRO A 44 -1.83 -3.84 -14.09
N SER A 45 -2.71 -3.00 -14.65
CA SER A 45 -3.59 -2.15 -13.86
C SER A 45 -4.35 -3.07 -12.91
N SER A 46 -3.87 -3.14 -11.68
CA SER A 46 -4.56 -3.91 -10.66
C SER A 46 -5.96 -3.31 -10.52
N PRO A 47 -7.02 -4.11 -10.58
CA PRO A 47 -8.36 -3.60 -10.33
C PRO A 47 -8.53 -3.13 -8.87
N LEU A 48 -7.48 -3.25 -8.07
CA LEU A 48 -7.45 -2.88 -6.67
C LEU A 48 -6.52 -1.68 -6.46
N SER A 49 -7.00 -0.70 -5.70
CA SER A 49 -6.20 0.40 -5.18
C SER A 49 -6.17 0.36 -3.65
N PHE A 50 -5.06 0.78 -3.08
CA PHE A 50 -4.81 0.70 -1.64
C PHE A 50 -4.45 2.07 -1.09
N GLU A 51 -4.96 2.39 0.07
CA GLU A 51 -4.64 3.61 0.81
C GLU A 51 -4.65 3.34 2.31
N PHE A 52 -3.75 3.98 3.05
CA PHE A 52 -3.80 3.99 4.51
C PHE A 52 -4.50 5.24 4.99
N ALA A 53 -5.37 5.09 5.98
CA ALA A 53 -6.04 6.19 6.62
C ALA A 53 -6.05 6.04 8.13
N ARG A 54 -6.40 7.13 8.82
CA ARG A 54 -6.67 7.12 10.26
C ARG A 54 -8.08 7.61 10.51
N ILE A 55 -8.71 7.04 11.52
CA ILE A 55 -10.00 7.54 12.01
C ILE A 55 -9.73 8.82 12.80
N ASP A 56 -10.46 9.89 12.48
CA ASP A 56 -10.42 11.14 13.24
C ASP A 56 -11.30 11.09 14.50
N ASP A 57 -11.26 12.17 15.29
CA ASP A 57 -12.02 12.27 16.55
C ASP A 57 -13.53 12.21 16.35
N HIS A 58 -14.01 12.45 15.12
CA HIS A 58 -15.42 12.37 14.74
C HIS A 58 -15.79 11.04 14.10
N GLY A 59 -14.86 10.11 13.98
CA GLY A 59 -15.10 8.81 13.36
C GLY A 59 -15.10 8.83 11.84
N ARG A 60 -14.40 9.79 11.23
CA ARG A 60 -14.30 9.95 9.78
C ARG A 60 -12.94 9.48 9.30
N VAL A 61 -12.92 8.99 8.07
CA VAL A 61 -11.70 8.59 7.38
C VAL A 61 -11.57 9.33 6.05
N SER A 62 -10.33 9.67 5.68
CA SER A 62 -9.99 10.22 4.38
C SER A 62 -9.47 9.10 3.49
N GLY A 63 -10.02 8.96 2.30
CA GLY A 63 -9.60 7.96 1.32
C GLY A 63 -9.64 8.53 -0.09
N ARG A 64 -8.88 9.60 -0.32
CA ARG A 64 -8.97 10.37 -1.57
C ARG A 64 -8.63 9.55 -2.82
N ALA A 65 -7.61 8.70 -2.72
CA ALA A 65 -7.18 7.89 -3.85
C ALA A 65 -8.24 6.83 -4.17
N VAL A 66 -8.67 6.05 -3.18
CA VAL A 66 -9.66 4.98 -3.35
C VAL A 66 -11.02 5.51 -3.77
N LEU A 67 -11.46 6.68 -3.25
CA LEU A 67 -12.71 7.31 -3.65
C LEU A 67 -12.68 7.79 -5.10
N ARG A 68 -11.55 8.34 -5.54
CA ARG A 68 -11.37 8.77 -6.93
C ARG A 68 -11.44 7.58 -7.89
N GLU A 69 -10.80 6.45 -7.55
CA GLU A 69 -10.86 5.23 -8.35
C GLU A 69 -12.30 4.70 -8.48
N LEU A 70 -13.07 4.73 -7.40
CA LEU A 70 -14.48 4.35 -7.40
C LEU A 70 -15.39 5.42 -8.02
N ARG A 71 -14.87 6.61 -8.32
CA ARG A 71 -15.64 7.77 -8.79
C ARG A 71 -16.71 8.24 -7.80
N TRP A 72 -16.50 7.96 -6.51
CA TRP A 72 -17.39 8.40 -5.46
C TRP A 72 -17.07 9.83 -5.05
N THR A 73 -18.08 10.66 -4.99
CA THR A 73 -17.96 12.09 -4.70
C THR A 73 -18.73 12.48 -3.45
N ALA A 74 -18.60 13.74 -3.05
CA ALA A 74 -19.41 14.29 -1.97
C ALA A 74 -20.91 14.08 -2.23
N GLY A 75 -21.65 13.62 -1.23
CA GLY A 75 -23.06 13.29 -1.34
C GLY A 75 -23.36 11.85 -1.82
N THR A 76 -22.35 11.10 -2.28
CA THR A 76 -22.54 9.66 -2.55
C THR A 76 -23.01 8.96 -1.29
N GLU A 77 -24.14 8.28 -1.36
CA GLU A 77 -24.75 7.54 -0.25
C GLU A 77 -24.12 6.16 -0.13
N LEU A 78 -23.78 5.78 1.11
CA LEU A 78 -22.99 4.60 1.40
C LEU A 78 -23.72 3.62 2.31
N ASP A 79 -23.66 2.35 1.96
CA ASP A 79 -24.08 1.23 2.79
C ASP A 79 -22.86 0.48 3.34
N PHE A 80 -22.94 0.06 4.59
CA PHE A 80 -21.85 -0.58 5.33
C PHE A 80 -22.26 -1.97 5.77
N VAL A 81 -21.52 -2.98 5.34
CA VAL A 81 -21.72 -4.36 5.72
C VAL A 81 -20.52 -4.87 6.49
N LEU A 82 -20.73 -5.27 7.72
CA LEU A 82 -19.69 -5.90 8.53
C LEU A 82 -19.48 -7.35 8.05
N ASN A 83 -18.23 -7.70 7.79
CA ASN A 83 -17.81 -9.04 7.40
C ASN A 83 -16.60 -9.45 8.23
N ASP A 84 -16.85 -10.23 9.28
CA ASP A 84 -15.87 -10.59 10.31
C ASP A 84 -15.16 -9.37 10.91
N SER A 85 -13.90 -9.17 10.58
CA SER A 85 -13.06 -8.05 11.03
C SER A 85 -12.88 -6.95 9.98
N THR A 86 -13.63 -7.01 8.89
CA THR A 86 -13.58 -6.04 7.80
C THR A 86 -14.95 -5.42 7.56
N VAL A 87 -14.97 -4.27 6.91
CA VAL A 87 -16.22 -3.57 6.55
C VAL A 87 -16.24 -3.39 5.04
N ILE A 88 -17.27 -3.90 4.41
CA ILE A 88 -17.52 -3.70 2.99
C ILE A 88 -18.44 -2.48 2.85
N VAL A 89 -17.99 -1.49 2.09
CA VAL A 89 -18.74 -0.26 1.80
C VAL A 89 -19.13 -0.28 0.33
N ARG A 90 -20.39 0.05 0.06
CA ARG A 90 -20.94 0.13 -1.28
C ARG A 90 -21.74 1.41 -1.44
N GLU A 91 -21.80 1.92 -2.65
CA GLU A 91 -22.77 2.93 -2.99
C GLU A 91 -24.18 2.32 -2.99
N ARG A 92 -25.10 2.98 -2.29
CA ARG A 92 -26.49 2.56 -2.22
C ARG A 92 -27.39 3.73 -1.90
N SER A 93 -28.29 4.04 -2.80
CA SER A 93 -29.30 5.11 -2.60
C SER A 93 -30.27 4.80 -1.47
N GLY A 94 -30.70 5.83 -0.77
CA GLY A 94 -31.67 5.72 0.33
C GLY A 94 -31.03 5.41 1.67
N THR A 95 -29.71 5.55 1.82
CA THR A 95 -28.99 5.37 3.10
C THR A 95 -28.76 6.71 3.80
N ALA A 96 -28.63 6.67 5.13
CA ALA A 96 -28.41 7.87 5.93
C ALA A 96 -26.96 8.37 5.93
N VAL A 97 -26.01 7.56 5.48
CA VAL A 97 -24.59 7.91 5.49
C VAL A 97 -24.14 8.34 4.12
N GLN A 98 -23.52 9.51 4.04
CA GLN A 98 -23.02 10.07 2.80
C GLN A 98 -21.56 10.48 2.94
N ILE A 99 -20.85 10.52 1.82
CA ILE A 99 -19.55 11.16 1.75
C ILE A 99 -19.72 12.64 2.01
N THR A 100 -18.98 13.19 2.97
CA THR A 100 -19.07 14.59 3.33
C THR A 100 -18.64 15.52 2.19
N SER A 101 -18.98 16.80 2.29
CA SER A 101 -18.52 17.83 1.34
C SER A 101 -17.00 17.95 1.23
N ARG A 102 -16.27 17.48 2.24
CA ARG A 102 -14.80 17.43 2.26
C ARG A 102 -14.22 16.12 1.74
N GLY A 103 -15.05 15.21 1.23
CA GLY A 103 -14.62 13.89 0.73
C GLY A 103 -14.21 12.92 1.85
N LEU A 104 -14.85 13.03 3.02
CA LEU A 104 -14.58 12.12 4.14
C LEU A 104 -15.72 11.10 4.27
N ILE A 105 -15.36 9.88 4.63
CA ILE A 105 -16.30 8.79 4.91
C ILE A 105 -16.59 8.78 6.41
N GLN A 106 -17.84 8.92 6.81
CA GLN A 106 -18.29 8.78 8.18
C GLN A 106 -18.49 7.28 8.48
N VAL A 107 -17.60 6.67 9.25
CA VAL A 107 -17.79 5.27 9.68
C VAL A 107 -18.83 5.21 10.79
N PRO A 108 -19.91 4.41 10.63
CA PRO A 108 -20.98 4.32 11.63
C PRO A 108 -20.45 3.94 13.02
N LEU A 109 -20.99 4.60 14.05
CA LEU A 109 -20.54 4.38 15.44
C LEU A 109 -20.69 2.93 15.88
N ALA A 110 -21.76 2.25 15.48
CA ALA A 110 -21.98 0.85 15.82
C ALA A 110 -20.84 -0.05 15.30
N ILE A 111 -20.42 0.17 14.06
CA ILE A 111 -19.29 -0.56 13.43
C ILE A 111 -17.99 -0.26 14.19
N ARG A 112 -17.71 1.01 14.45
CA ARG A 112 -16.52 1.41 15.18
C ARG A 112 -16.43 0.80 16.56
N ARG A 113 -17.54 0.75 17.27
CA ARG A 113 -17.62 0.11 18.60
C ARG A 113 -17.40 -1.41 18.51
N TRP A 114 -18.03 -2.05 17.54
CA TRP A 114 -17.89 -3.49 17.34
C TRP A 114 -16.45 -3.90 17.04
N LEU A 115 -15.76 -3.14 16.18
CA LEU A 115 -14.39 -3.43 15.78
C LEU A 115 -13.34 -2.76 16.68
N SER A 116 -13.76 -2.02 17.72
CA SER A 116 -12.88 -1.27 18.62
C SER A 116 -12.02 -0.21 17.87
N TRP A 117 -12.58 0.39 16.84
CA TRP A 117 -11.92 1.41 16.05
C TRP A 117 -12.15 2.80 16.65
N GLY A 118 -11.18 3.28 17.45
CA GLY A 118 -11.19 4.60 18.05
C GLY A 118 -10.45 5.67 17.22
N PRO A 119 -10.42 6.92 17.72
CA PRO A 119 -9.62 7.98 17.13
C PRO A 119 -8.15 7.58 17.01
N GLY A 120 -7.52 7.94 15.88
CA GLY A 120 -6.14 7.58 15.59
C GLY A 120 -5.94 6.15 15.06
N HIS A 121 -6.96 5.30 15.11
CA HIS A 121 -6.88 3.92 14.63
C HIS A 121 -6.52 3.89 13.15
N ARG A 122 -5.58 3.03 12.78
CA ARG A 122 -5.07 2.91 11.41
C ARG A 122 -5.87 1.88 10.64
N LEU A 123 -6.35 2.30 9.48
CA LEU A 123 -7.09 1.45 8.55
C LEU A 123 -6.32 1.28 7.24
N LEU A 124 -6.46 0.12 6.66
CA LEU A 124 -6.17 -0.15 5.27
C LEU A 124 -7.49 -0.03 4.48
N LEU A 125 -7.51 0.84 3.50
CA LEU A 125 -8.61 1.01 2.56
C LEU A 125 -8.23 0.30 1.26
N VAL A 126 -9.12 -0.54 0.78
CA VAL A 126 -8.93 -1.28 -0.48
C VAL A 126 -10.14 -1.06 -1.36
N SER A 127 -9.97 -0.38 -2.48
CA SER A 127 -11.04 -0.25 -3.48
C SER A 127 -10.91 -1.27 -4.59
N SER A 128 -12.04 -1.77 -5.05
CA SER A 128 -12.15 -2.60 -6.24
C SER A 128 -13.10 -1.93 -7.23
N THR A 129 -12.56 -1.44 -8.33
CA THR A 129 -13.36 -0.83 -9.40
C THR A 129 -14.22 -1.86 -10.12
N ARG A 130 -13.76 -3.11 -10.19
CA ARG A 130 -14.50 -4.21 -10.79
C ARG A 130 -15.73 -4.61 -9.98
N ALA A 131 -15.61 -4.62 -8.65
CA ALA A 131 -16.70 -4.98 -7.74
C ALA A 131 -17.48 -3.77 -7.26
N GLU A 132 -17.02 -2.55 -7.56
CA GLU A 132 -17.58 -1.27 -7.11
C GLU A 132 -17.75 -1.20 -5.59
N VAL A 133 -16.71 -1.66 -4.85
CA VAL A 133 -16.71 -1.71 -3.40
C VAL A 133 -15.44 -1.08 -2.82
N LEU A 134 -15.57 -0.56 -1.61
CA LEU A 134 -14.46 -0.18 -0.75
C LEU A 134 -14.47 -1.10 0.46
N VAL A 135 -13.33 -1.68 0.79
CA VAL A 135 -13.13 -2.49 1.99
C VAL A 135 -12.32 -1.67 2.98
N LEU A 136 -12.80 -1.58 4.21
CA LEU A 136 -12.07 -1.05 5.35
C LEU A 136 -11.59 -2.21 6.22
N ALA A 137 -10.32 -2.27 6.51
CA ALA A 137 -9.72 -3.30 7.35
C ALA A 137 -8.76 -2.66 8.37
N ASP A 138 -8.55 -3.32 9.48
CA ASP A 138 -7.48 -2.94 10.41
C ASP A 138 -6.13 -3.07 9.70
N ALA A 139 -5.27 -2.05 9.82
CA ALA A 139 -3.97 -2.05 9.18
C ALA A 139 -3.06 -3.20 9.66
N SER A 140 -3.31 -3.76 10.85
CA SER A 140 -2.58 -4.92 11.38
C SER A 140 -2.75 -6.20 10.55
N ILE A 141 -3.70 -6.23 9.61
CA ILE A 141 -3.81 -7.34 8.65
C ILE A 141 -2.52 -7.51 7.85
N LEU A 142 -1.81 -6.40 7.58
CA LEU A 142 -0.53 -6.43 6.88
C LEU A 142 0.60 -6.95 7.75
N ASP A 143 0.54 -6.76 9.07
CA ASP A 143 1.53 -7.32 10.00
C ASP A 143 1.48 -8.85 9.94
N LYS A 144 0.27 -9.41 9.94
CA LYS A 144 0.06 -10.85 9.79
C LYS A 144 0.58 -11.35 8.43
N PHE A 145 0.28 -10.63 7.38
CA PHE A 145 0.78 -10.96 6.04
C PHE A 145 2.32 -10.87 5.98
N ALA A 146 2.91 -9.82 6.55
CA ALA A 146 4.35 -9.64 6.58
C ALA A 146 5.05 -10.76 7.36
N HIS A 147 4.54 -11.14 8.53
CA HIS A 147 5.06 -12.26 9.31
C HIS A 147 4.98 -13.59 8.55
N ALA A 148 3.87 -13.82 7.86
CA ALA A 148 3.68 -15.06 7.12
C ALA A 148 4.60 -15.17 5.89
N ASN A 149 4.95 -14.05 5.24
CA ASN A 149 5.69 -14.05 3.97
C ASN A 149 7.15 -13.61 4.10
N PHE A 150 7.49 -12.84 5.13
CA PHE A 150 8.81 -12.23 5.30
C PHE A 150 9.46 -12.57 6.64
N GLY A 151 9.25 -13.73 7.19
CA GLY A 151 9.63 -14.23 8.53
C GLY A 151 10.86 -13.61 9.24
N ALA A 152 11.78 -13.02 8.50
CA ALA A 152 12.95 -12.33 9.01
C ALA A 152 12.67 -10.94 9.63
N LEU A 153 11.49 -10.36 9.48
CA LEU A 153 11.20 -9.04 10.06
C LEU A 153 11.03 -9.09 11.58
N SER A 154 10.86 -10.27 12.16
CA SER A 154 10.70 -10.46 13.61
C SER A 154 12.03 -10.36 14.37
N GLU A 155 13.17 -10.56 13.73
CA GLU A 155 14.48 -10.59 14.39
C GLU A 155 15.13 -9.19 14.54
N VAL A 156 14.67 -8.20 13.80
CA VAL A 156 15.27 -6.85 13.80
C VAL A 156 14.83 -6.01 15.01
N THR A 157 13.76 -6.38 15.71
CA THR A 157 13.23 -5.60 16.84
C THR A 157 13.79 -6.03 18.20
N SER A 158 14.68 -7.03 18.24
CA SER A 158 15.24 -7.59 19.49
C SER A 158 16.70 -7.21 19.74
N ARG A 159 17.18 -6.05 19.27
CA ARG A 159 18.50 -5.51 19.65
C ARG A 159 18.40 -4.08 20.12
#